data_348ade755f9b9942a2d9646e5b9e3423
#
_entry.id   348ade755f9b9942a2d9646e5b9e3423
#
_cell.length_a   1.000
_cell.length_b   1.000
_cell.length_c   1.000
_cell.angle_alpha   90.00
_cell.angle_beta   90.00
_cell.angle_gamma   90.00
#
_symmetry.space_group_name_H-M   'P 1'
#
loop_
_entity.id
_entity.type
_entity.pdbx_description
1 polymer ?
#
loop_
_entity_poly.entity_id
_entity_poly.type
_entity_poly.pdbx_seq_one_letter_code
_entity_poly.pdbx_strand_id
1 'polypeptide(L)'
;VQQRMQELTDSPPENLRFGFSCGQLGAELEGQIEEALRAFPSTGLIFIDTLQMVRDNAFAKVNAYAQDYKDLSGLKKLADDHGICIFVVHHTRKERDGSNIFNDMTGSTGILGVADTGMILRKDDRFGDCATLCITGRDVEEKKLKMQMRGVRWEITEAFSADDLRKERIPDFVFQVADFLLAHRRFRGTVSQLLAAVGNTELKPNLASKHLTRHYSDVLLPLGITYEYRKTAAARLVLLELH
;
A
#
# COMPACT_ATOMS: atom_id res chain seq x y z
N VAL A 1 -13.16 -11.21 -23.51
CA VAL A 1 -14.02 -10.24 -22.79
C VAL A 1 -15.46 -10.74 -22.74
N GLN A 2 -16.10 -10.98 -23.87
CA GLN A 2 -17.52 -11.34 -23.97
C GLN A 2 -17.91 -12.56 -23.12
N GLN A 3 -17.16 -13.66 -23.18
CA GLN A 3 -17.41 -14.85 -22.36
C GLN A 3 -17.36 -14.55 -20.86
N ARG A 4 -16.31 -13.82 -20.38
CA ARG A 4 -16.20 -13.42 -18.97
C ARG A 4 -17.33 -12.48 -18.55
N MET A 5 -17.82 -11.66 -19.46
CA MET A 5 -18.95 -10.79 -19.19
C MET A 5 -20.22 -11.59 -18.91
N GLN A 6 -20.47 -12.65 -19.72
CA GLN A 6 -21.60 -13.55 -19.53
C GLN A 6 -21.52 -14.35 -18.22
N GLU A 7 -20.29 -14.69 -17.75
CA GLU A 7 -20.08 -15.31 -16.44
C GLU A 7 -20.35 -14.36 -15.26
N LEU A 8 -20.22 -13.04 -15.47
CA LEU A 8 -20.41 -12.02 -14.45
C LEU A 8 -21.85 -11.53 -14.35
N THR A 9 -22.58 -11.46 -15.49
CA THR A 9 -23.93 -10.93 -15.55
C THR A 9 -24.67 -11.39 -16.80
N ASP A 10 -25.95 -11.69 -16.63
CA ASP A 10 -26.85 -12.01 -17.73
C ASP A 10 -27.32 -10.76 -18.50
N SER A 11 -27.18 -9.58 -17.89
CA SER A 11 -27.57 -8.27 -18.46
C SER A 11 -26.41 -7.29 -18.36
N PRO A 12 -25.53 -7.22 -19.37
CA PRO A 12 -24.46 -6.21 -19.40
C PRO A 12 -25.01 -4.79 -19.36
N PRO A 13 -24.40 -3.88 -18.59
CA PRO A 13 -24.90 -2.51 -18.51
C PRO A 13 -24.79 -1.79 -19.86
N GLU A 14 -25.82 -1.03 -20.25
CA GLU A 14 -25.88 -0.32 -21.52
C GLU A 14 -24.82 0.80 -21.64
N ASN A 15 -24.32 1.31 -20.51
CA ASN A 15 -23.30 2.35 -20.45
C ASN A 15 -21.87 1.80 -20.45
N LEU A 16 -21.66 0.48 -20.60
CA LEU A 16 -20.34 -0.12 -20.73
C LEU A 16 -19.91 -0.18 -22.19
N ARG A 17 -18.68 0.28 -22.46
CA ARG A 17 -18.06 0.30 -23.79
C ARG A 17 -16.70 -0.36 -23.74
N PHE A 18 -16.29 -0.99 -24.84
CA PHE A 18 -14.98 -1.62 -24.97
C PHE A 18 -14.27 -1.08 -26.22
N GLY A 19 -13.03 -0.59 -26.02
CA GLY A 19 -12.09 -0.34 -27.11
C GLY A 19 -11.09 -1.51 -27.18
N PHE A 20 -10.95 -2.13 -28.35
CA PHE A 20 -10.04 -3.27 -28.56
C PHE A 20 -8.73 -2.86 -29.22
N SER A 21 -8.64 -1.64 -29.70
CA SER A 21 -7.44 -1.02 -30.25
C SER A 21 -7.34 0.42 -29.78
N CYS A 22 -6.15 0.85 -29.43
CA CYS A 22 -5.87 2.23 -29.04
C CYS A 22 -4.48 2.64 -29.51
N GLY A 23 -4.26 3.94 -29.62
CA GLY A 23 -2.97 4.53 -29.90
C GLY A 23 -2.04 4.50 -28.68
N GLN A 24 -0.87 5.08 -28.85
CA GLN A 24 0.16 5.17 -27.82
C GLN A 24 -0.03 6.41 -26.96
N LEU A 25 0.38 6.31 -25.70
CA LEU A 25 0.48 7.42 -24.75
C LEU A 25 1.41 8.52 -25.28
N GLY A 26 0.97 9.77 -25.11
CA GLY A 26 1.70 10.93 -25.58
C GLY A 26 1.63 11.14 -27.10
N ALA A 27 0.79 10.37 -27.79
CA ALA A 27 0.54 10.48 -29.22
C ALA A 27 -0.97 10.48 -29.52
N GLU A 28 -1.58 9.32 -29.80
CA GLU A 28 -2.97 9.25 -30.24
C GLU A 28 -3.95 8.92 -29.12
N LEU A 29 -3.51 8.28 -28.00
CA LEU A 29 -4.41 7.75 -26.97
C LEU A 29 -5.25 8.84 -26.31
N GLU A 30 -4.63 9.96 -25.96
CA GLU A 30 -5.30 11.08 -25.32
C GLU A 30 -6.40 11.65 -26.21
N GLY A 31 -6.09 11.83 -27.51
CA GLY A 31 -7.07 12.28 -28.50
C GLY A 31 -8.24 11.30 -28.68
N GLN A 32 -7.98 10.01 -28.66
CA GLN A 32 -9.02 8.97 -28.72
C GLN A 32 -9.91 8.97 -27.47
N ILE A 33 -9.34 9.22 -26.30
CA ILE A 33 -10.11 9.38 -25.06
C ILE A 33 -11.02 10.61 -25.17
N GLU A 34 -10.51 11.74 -25.63
CA GLU A 34 -11.29 12.96 -25.82
C GLU A 34 -12.44 12.76 -26.83
N GLU A 35 -12.20 12.02 -27.93
CA GLU A 35 -13.26 11.66 -28.88
C GLU A 35 -14.32 10.79 -28.25
N ALA A 36 -13.92 9.80 -27.44
CA ALA A 36 -14.84 8.95 -26.71
C ALA A 36 -15.68 9.76 -25.70
N LEU A 37 -15.08 10.70 -24.98
CA LEU A 37 -15.78 11.59 -24.05
C LEU A 37 -16.77 12.53 -24.77
N ARG A 38 -16.43 13.01 -25.97
CA ARG A 38 -17.36 13.78 -26.79
C ARG A 38 -18.55 12.94 -27.27
N ALA A 39 -18.29 11.67 -27.65
CA ALA A 39 -19.34 10.75 -28.09
C ALA A 39 -20.22 10.27 -26.92
N PHE A 40 -19.66 10.16 -25.72
CA PHE A 40 -20.31 9.67 -24.50
C PHE A 40 -20.06 10.62 -23.32
N PRO A 41 -20.73 11.79 -23.26
CA PRO A 41 -20.47 12.82 -22.25
C PRO A 41 -20.74 12.41 -20.80
N SER A 42 -21.49 11.33 -20.57
CA SER A 42 -21.78 10.79 -19.23
C SER A 42 -20.72 9.81 -18.73
N THR A 43 -19.59 9.65 -19.46
CA THR A 43 -18.48 8.79 -19.02
C THR A 43 -17.84 9.34 -17.75
N GLY A 44 -17.86 8.57 -16.67
CA GLY A 44 -17.20 8.92 -15.41
C GLY A 44 -15.97 8.09 -15.09
N LEU A 45 -15.76 6.96 -15.81
CA LEU A 45 -14.68 6.02 -15.52
C LEU A 45 -14.14 5.41 -16.80
N ILE A 46 -12.81 5.40 -16.93
CA ILE A 46 -12.06 4.77 -18.02
C ILE A 46 -11.08 3.78 -17.44
N PHE A 47 -11.03 2.55 -17.97
CA PHE A 47 -10.01 1.54 -17.66
C PHE A 47 -9.03 1.40 -18.82
N ILE A 48 -7.74 1.43 -18.50
CA ILE A 48 -6.64 1.14 -19.43
C ILE A 48 -5.96 -0.16 -18.97
N ASP A 49 -6.17 -1.25 -19.69
CA ASP A 49 -5.62 -2.57 -19.37
C ASP A 49 -4.79 -3.09 -20.56
N THR A 50 -3.49 -2.98 -20.49
CA THR A 50 -2.60 -2.48 -19.42
C THR A 50 -1.77 -1.29 -19.88
N LEU A 51 -1.16 -0.56 -18.92
CA LEU A 51 -0.25 0.54 -19.19
C LEU A 51 0.85 0.15 -20.20
N GLN A 52 1.38 -1.07 -20.10
CA GLN A 52 2.44 -1.59 -20.97
C GLN A 52 2.00 -1.69 -22.44
N MET A 53 0.69 -1.91 -22.70
CA MET A 53 0.17 -2.03 -24.07
C MET A 53 0.06 -0.69 -24.79
N VAL A 54 -0.06 0.39 -24.03
CA VAL A 54 -0.22 1.75 -24.58
C VAL A 54 1.07 2.57 -24.53
N ARG A 55 2.14 2.04 -23.94
CA ARG A 55 3.45 2.70 -23.87
C ARG A 55 4.24 2.56 -25.16
N ASP A 56 4.94 3.63 -25.53
CA ASP A 56 6.03 3.53 -26.49
C ASP A 56 7.29 2.93 -25.83
N ASN A 57 7.70 1.75 -26.30
CA ASN A 57 8.86 1.03 -25.79
C ASN A 57 10.21 1.62 -26.26
N ALA A 58 10.23 2.59 -27.17
CA ALA A 58 11.45 3.14 -27.76
C ALA A 58 12.33 3.88 -26.75
N PHE A 59 11.77 4.45 -25.69
CA PHE A 59 12.47 5.30 -24.72
C PHE A 59 12.71 4.66 -23.33
N ALA A 60 12.36 3.41 -23.13
CA ALA A 60 12.37 2.73 -21.82
C ALA A 60 13.76 2.57 -21.15
N LYS A 61 14.86 3.00 -21.77
CA LYS A 61 16.22 2.67 -21.29
C LYS A 61 16.93 3.78 -20.50
N VAL A 62 16.45 5.02 -20.47
CA VAL A 62 17.27 6.13 -19.94
C VAL A 62 16.89 6.59 -18.54
N ASN A 63 15.62 6.67 -18.18
CA ASN A 63 15.16 6.99 -16.83
C ASN A 63 13.70 6.55 -16.62
N ALA A 64 13.51 5.37 -16.06
CA ALA A 64 12.18 4.80 -15.84
C ALA A 64 11.26 5.72 -14.99
N TYR A 65 11.80 6.40 -13.99
CA TYR A 65 11.03 7.33 -13.15
C TYR A 65 10.46 8.52 -13.96
N ALA A 66 11.33 9.18 -14.73
CA ALA A 66 10.91 10.34 -15.51
C ALA A 66 9.90 9.95 -16.61
N GLN A 67 10.06 8.75 -17.18
CA GLN A 67 9.13 8.23 -18.17
C GLN A 67 7.78 7.89 -17.54
N ASP A 68 7.76 7.16 -16.42
CA ASP A 68 6.54 6.83 -15.67
C ASP A 68 5.77 8.09 -15.26
N TYR A 69 6.50 9.09 -14.77
CA TYR A 69 5.91 10.38 -14.38
C TYR A 69 5.30 11.11 -15.59
N LYS A 70 6.02 11.17 -16.72
CA LYS A 70 5.56 11.82 -17.94
C LYS A 70 4.31 11.14 -18.51
N ASP A 71 4.33 9.81 -18.62
CA ASP A 71 3.24 9.02 -19.18
C ASP A 71 1.95 9.23 -18.39
N LEU A 72 2.02 9.15 -17.08
CA LEU A 72 0.84 9.31 -16.24
C LEU A 72 0.38 10.75 -16.05
N SER A 73 1.28 11.74 -16.17
CA SER A 73 0.91 13.15 -16.03
C SER A 73 -0.07 13.61 -17.12
N GLY A 74 0.05 13.07 -18.34
CA GLY A 74 -0.90 13.34 -19.42
C GLY A 74 -2.30 12.80 -19.09
N LEU A 75 -2.37 11.55 -18.64
CA LEU A 75 -3.64 10.93 -18.23
C LEU A 75 -4.25 11.60 -16.99
N LYS A 76 -3.40 11.98 -16.03
CA LYS A 76 -3.86 12.71 -14.83
C LYS A 76 -4.49 14.04 -15.20
N LYS A 77 -3.81 14.82 -16.06
CA LYS A 77 -4.34 16.10 -16.55
C LYS A 77 -5.68 15.93 -17.25
N LEU A 78 -5.80 14.92 -18.12
CA LEU A 78 -7.03 14.62 -18.85
C LEU A 78 -8.16 14.23 -17.89
N ALA A 79 -7.86 13.41 -16.87
CA ALA A 79 -8.81 13.04 -15.84
C ALA A 79 -9.33 14.27 -15.07
N ASP A 80 -8.43 15.18 -14.68
CA ASP A 80 -8.77 16.41 -13.96
C ASP A 80 -9.59 17.38 -14.83
N ASP A 81 -9.17 17.60 -16.08
CA ASP A 81 -9.83 18.51 -17.02
C ASP A 81 -11.27 18.09 -17.33
N HIS A 82 -11.56 16.79 -17.33
CA HIS A 82 -12.89 16.23 -17.62
C HIS A 82 -13.68 15.79 -16.37
N GLY A 83 -13.07 15.84 -15.16
CA GLY A 83 -13.73 15.39 -13.93
C GLY A 83 -14.05 13.90 -13.92
N ILE A 84 -13.19 13.06 -14.52
CA ILE A 84 -13.38 11.61 -14.63
C ILE A 84 -12.30 10.83 -13.86
N CYS A 85 -12.55 9.56 -13.61
CA CYS A 85 -11.55 8.65 -13.10
C CYS A 85 -10.92 7.85 -14.25
N ILE A 86 -9.58 7.84 -14.34
CA ILE A 86 -8.83 6.96 -15.24
C ILE A 86 -8.14 5.90 -14.38
N PHE A 87 -8.54 4.65 -14.53
CA PHE A 87 -7.98 3.49 -13.85
C PHE A 87 -6.97 2.79 -14.76
N VAL A 88 -5.71 2.78 -14.36
CA VAL A 88 -4.62 2.21 -15.15
C VAL A 88 -4.15 0.91 -14.51
N VAL A 89 -4.26 -0.19 -15.25
CA VAL A 89 -3.77 -1.50 -14.81
C VAL A 89 -2.29 -1.65 -15.16
N HIS A 90 -1.49 -2.10 -14.18
CA HIS A 90 -0.06 -2.32 -14.36
C HIS A 90 0.39 -3.59 -13.63
N HIS A 91 1.44 -4.26 -14.14
CA HIS A 91 1.98 -5.46 -13.50
C HIS A 91 2.94 -5.11 -12.36
N THR A 92 2.95 -5.93 -11.32
CA THR A 92 3.93 -5.84 -10.23
C THR A 92 5.24 -6.53 -10.62
N ARG A 93 6.36 -6.16 -9.99
CA ARG A 93 7.65 -6.83 -10.15
C ARG A 93 7.59 -8.27 -9.62
N LYS A 94 8.45 -9.14 -10.17
CA LYS A 94 8.59 -10.53 -9.68
C LYS A 94 9.33 -10.59 -8.34
N GLU A 95 10.28 -9.68 -8.11
CA GLU A 95 11.01 -9.57 -6.84
C GLU A 95 10.18 -8.80 -5.83
N ARG A 96 10.05 -9.36 -4.62
CA ARG A 96 9.27 -8.78 -3.53
C ARG A 96 10.16 -7.90 -2.65
N ASP A 97 9.78 -6.65 -2.47
CA ASP A 97 10.32 -5.82 -1.39
C ASP A 97 9.56 -6.14 -0.11
N GLY A 98 10.21 -6.82 0.83
CA GLY A 98 9.61 -7.17 2.12
C GLY A 98 9.33 -5.96 3.03
N SER A 99 9.85 -4.76 2.69
CA SER A 99 9.70 -3.56 3.52
C SER A 99 8.44 -2.76 3.22
N ASN A 100 8.02 -2.70 1.94
CA ASN A 100 6.82 -1.97 1.52
C ASN A 100 6.23 -2.58 0.25
N ILE A 101 4.99 -3.05 0.33
CA ILE A 101 4.28 -3.67 -0.78
C ILE A 101 4.16 -2.74 -2.00
N PHE A 102 4.09 -1.43 -1.81
CA PHE A 102 3.99 -0.45 -2.90
C PHE A 102 5.30 -0.27 -3.67
N ASN A 103 6.44 -0.70 -3.13
CA ASN A 103 7.71 -0.76 -3.86
C ASN A 103 7.72 -1.89 -4.91
N ASP A 104 6.79 -2.84 -4.82
CA ASP A 104 6.66 -3.94 -5.79
C ASP A 104 5.97 -3.51 -7.10
N MET A 105 5.42 -2.29 -7.19
CA MET A 105 4.93 -1.78 -8.47
C MET A 105 6.09 -1.70 -9.45
N THR A 106 5.88 -2.27 -10.63
CA THR A 106 6.90 -2.28 -11.69
C THR A 106 7.18 -0.86 -12.15
N GLY A 107 8.44 -0.48 -12.25
CA GLY A 107 8.83 0.85 -12.64
C GLY A 107 9.50 1.57 -11.50
N SER A 108 9.00 2.68 -11.18
CA SER A 108 9.57 3.57 -10.19
C SER A 108 8.47 4.07 -9.26
N THR A 109 8.87 4.69 -8.18
CA THR A 109 7.99 5.51 -7.34
C THR A 109 7.29 6.63 -8.13
N GLY A 110 7.64 6.83 -9.41
CA GLY A 110 7.02 7.80 -10.33
C GLY A 110 5.53 7.54 -10.58
N ILE A 111 5.11 6.29 -10.68
CA ILE A 111 3.69 5.93 -10.87
C ILE A 111 2.85 6.41 -9.69
N LEU A 112 3.25 6.05 -8.46
CA LEU A 112 2.55 6.49 -7.25
C LEU A 112 2.67 7.99 -6.99
N GLY A 113 3.73 8.63 -7.51
CA GLY A 113 3.92 10.08 -7.38
C GLY A 113 2.89 10.90 -8.16
N VAL A 114 2.33 10.37 -9.24
CA VAL A 114 1.32 11.01 -10.08
C VAL A 114 -0.10 10.58 -9.71
N ALA A 115 -0.31 9.29 -9.47
CA ALA A 115 -1.63 8.74 -9.15
C ALA A 115 -2.18 9.29 -7.82
N ASP A 116 -3.47 9.59 -7.77
CA ASP A 116 -4.14 9.97 -6.52
C ASP A 116 -4.31 8.76 -5.60
N THR A 117 -4.52 7.58 -6.17
CA THR A 117 -4.69 6.32 -5.44
C THR A 117 -3.94 5.19 -6.11
N GLY A 118 -3.19 4.43 -5.33
CA GLY A 118 -2.54 3.18 -5.74
C GLY A 118 -3.24 1.98 -5.11
N MET A 119 -3.49 0.95 -5.92
CA MET A 119 -4.08 -0.32 -5.49
C MET A 119 -3.19 -1.47 -5.92
N ILE A 120 -2.80 -2.33 -4.99
CA ILE A 120 -2.00 -3.53 -5.29
C ILE A 120 -2.77 -4.77 -4.91
N LEU A 121 -3.17 -5.54 -5.91
CA LEU A 121 -3.77 -6.86 -5.73
C LEU A 121 -2.68 -7.93 -5.82
N ARG A 122 -2.49 -8.68 -4.75
CA ARG A 122 -1.52 -9.77 -4.66
C ARG A 122 -2.21 -11.06 -4.27
N LYS A 123 -2.05 -12.10 -5.08
CA LYS A 123 -2.45 -13.46 -4.68
C LYS A 123 -1.48 -13.98 -3.62
N ASP A 124 -2.00 -14.64 -2.60
CA ASP A 124 -1.21 -15.23 -1.52
C ASP A 124 -0.43 -16.44 -2.05
N ASP A 125 -1.05 -17.24 -2.92
CA ASP A 125 -0.46 -18.33 -3.67
C ASP A 125 -0.87 -18.25 -5.15
N ARG A 126 0.02 -18.71 -6.04
CA ARG A 126 -0.21 -18.68 -7.49
C ARG A 126 -1.48 -19.43 -7.92
N PHE A 127 -1.77 -20.54 -7.27
CA PHE A 127 -2.91 -21.41 -7.58
C PHE A 127 -4.06 -21.27 -6.58
N GLY A 128 -3.84 -20.51 -5.51
CA GLY A 128 -4.84 -20.27 -4.48
C GLY A 128 -5.97 -19.33 -4.93
N ASP A 129 -7.04 -19.34 -4.18
CA ASP A 129 -8.23 -18.51 -4.34
C ASP A 129 -8.25 -17.30 -3.40
N CYS A 130 -7.17 -17.09 -2.62
CA CYS A 130 -7.01 -15.97 -1.71
C CYS A 130 -6.09 -14.89 -2.29
N ALA A 131 -6.42 -13.63 -2.00
CA ALA A 131 -5.61 -12.49 -2.38
C ALA A 131 -5.72 -11.38 -1.33
N THR A 132 -4.72 -10.51 -1.33
CA THR A 132 -4.70 -9.29 -0.53
C THR A 132 -4.70 -8.08 -1.45
N LEU A 133 -5.63 -7.15 -1.24
CA LEU A 133 -5.69 -5.85 -1.89
C LEU A 133 -5.23 -4.78 -0.90
N CYS A 134 -4.13 -4.10 -1.21
CA CYS A 134 -3.64 -2.95 -0.47
C CYS A 134 -3.97 -1.67 -1.22
N ILE A 135 -4.49 -0.66 -0.53
CA ILE A 135 -4.91 0.63 -1.07
C ILE A 135 -4.17 1.72 -0.33
N THR A 136 -3.63 2.69 -1.05
CA THR A 136 -3.04 3.93 -0.50
C THR A 136 -3.33 5.08 -1.46
N GLY A 137 -3.41 6.30 -0.94
CA GLY A 137 -3.67 7.48 -1.77
C GLY A 137 -3.51 8.78 -1.00
N ARG A 138 -3.65 9.91 -1.71
CA ARG A 138 -3.54 11.25 -1.11
C ARG A 138 -4.74 11.54 -0.21
N ASP A 139 -5.93 11.21 -0.70
CA ASP A 139 -7.22 11.49 -0.05
C ASP A 139 -7.94 10.20 0.38
N VAL A 140 -7.23 9.07 0.40
CA VAL A 140 -7.77 7.76 0.77
C VAL A 140 -6.96 7.20 1.92
N GLU A 141 -7.63 6.81 3.00
CA GLU A 141 -6.98 6.08 4.08
C GLU A 141 -6.34 4.78 3.60
N GLU A 142 -5.17 4.47 4.14
CA GLU A 142 -4.50 3.20 3.89
C GLU A 142 -5.39 2.04 4.36
N LYS A 143 -5.65 1.09 3.45
CA LYS A 143 -6.49 -0.10 3.71
C LYS A 143 -5.82 -1.35 3.21
N LYS A 144 -6.08 -2.46 3.91
CA LYS A 144 -5.70 -3.80 3.48
C LYS A 144 -6.95 -4.68 3.53
N LEU A 145 -7.30 -5.26 2.41
CA LEU A 145 -8.48 -6.10 2.26
C LEU A 145 -8.02 -7.52 1.94
N LYS A 146 -8.44 -8.51 2.73
CA LYS A 146 -8.31 -9.91 2.33
C LYS A 146 -9.50 -10.28 1.48
N MET A 147 -9.24 -11.03 0.43
CA MET A 147 -10.22 -11.38 -0.58
C MET A 147 -10.13 -12.87 -0.90
N GLN A 148 -11.27 -13.46 -1.22
CA GLN A 148 -11.38 -14.82 -1.69
C GLN A 148 -12.11 -14.88 -3.03
N MET A 149 -11.62 -15.69 -3.96
CA MET A 149 -12.28 -15.95 -5.24
C MET A 149 -13.45 -16.90 -5.02
N ARG A 150 -14.65 -16.45 -5.40
CA ARG A 150 -15.84 -17.30 -5.43
C ARG A 150 -16.42 -17.30 -6.84
N GLY A 151 -16.24 -18.42 -7.53
CA GLY A 151 -16.53 -18.51 -8.95
C GLY A 151 -15.62 -17.55 -9.73
N VAL A 152 -16.19 -16.50 -10.33
CA VAL A 152 -15.47 -15.50 -11.15
C VAL A 152 -15.30 -14.15 -10.44
N ARG A 153 -15.69 -14.04 -9.17
CA ARG A 153 -15.68 -12.78 -8.40
C ARG A 153 -14.76 -12.87 -7.20
N TRP A 154 -14.06 -11.78 -6.93
CA TRP A 154 -13.36 -11.57 -5.67
C TRP A 154 -14.33 -10.99 -4.63
N GLU A 155 -14.45 -11.67 -3.49
CA GLU A 155 -15.24 -11.21 -2.35
C GLU A 155 -14.29 -10.79 -1.21
N ILE A 156 -14.60 -9.68 -0.55
CA ILE A 156 -13.85 -9.21 0.61
C ILE A 156 -14.26 -10.06 1.81
N THR A 157 -13.29 -10.70 2.44
CA THR A 157 -13.49 -11.53 3.65
C THR A 157 -13.13 -10.78 4.92
N GLU A 158 -12.09 -9.94 4.88
CA GLU A 158 -11.63 -9.13 6.01
C GLU A 158 -11.18 -7.76 5.50
N ALA A 159 -11.40 -6.72 6.31
CA ALA A 159 -10.94 -5.37 6.03
C ALA A 159 -10.19 -4.81 7.24
N PHE A 160 -8.99 -4.28 7.00
CA PHE A 160 -8.12 -3.66 8.00
C PHE A 160 -8.03 -2.16 7.71
N SER A 161 -8.34 -1.36 8.72
CA SER A 161 -8.20 0.10 8.69
C SER A 161 -6.74 0.55 8.80
N ALA A 162 -6.49 1.85 8.60
CA ALA A 162 -5.18 2.43 8.84
C ALA A 162 -4.69 2.21 10.29
N ASP A 163 -5.59 2.25 11.27
CA ASP A 163 -5.26 2.01 12.67
C ASP A 163 -4.90 0.54 12.93
N ASP A 164 -5.60 -0.41 12.32
CA ASP A 164 -5.25 -1.82 12.40
C ASP A 164 -3.88 -2.08 11.78
N LEU A 165 -3.59 -1.46 10.64
CA LEU A 165 -2.29 -1.56 9.97
C LEU A 165 -1.15 -0.92 10.77
N ARG A 166 -1.42 0.17 11.48
CA ARG A 166 -0.45 0.77 12.42
C ARG A 166 -0.13 -0.20 13.55
N LYS A 167 -1.16 -0.82 14.16
CA LYS A 167 -0.98 -1.81 15.21
C LYS A 167 -0.22 -3.04 14.72
N GLU A 168 -0.54 -3.56 13.52
CA GLU A 168 0.17 -4.68 12.89
C GLU A 168 1.68 -4.39 12.67
N ARG A 169 2.04 -3.11 12.47
CA ARG A 169 3.44 -2.67 12.29
C ARG A 169 4.20 -2.48 13.61
N ILE A 170 3.52 -2.49 14.74
CA ILE A 170 4.16 -2.37 16.05
C ILE A 170 4.77 -3.72 16.42
N PRO A 171 6.08 -3.80 16.65
CA PRO A 171 6.70 -5.06 17.01
C PRO A 171 6.18 -5.60 18.34
N ASP A 172 5.98 -6.91 18.43
CA ASP A 172 5.50 -7.62 19.64
C ASP A 172 6.30 -7.26 20.90
N PHE A 173 7.59 -6.97 20.74
CA PHE A 173 8.45 -6.52 21.83
C PHE A 173 7.88 -5.31 22.58
N VAL A 174 7.23 -4.37 21.90
CA VAL A 174 6.69 -3.16 22.55
C VAL A 174 5.50 -3.53 23.43
N PHE A 175 4.67 -4.48 22.99
CA PHE A 175 3.58 -5.02 23.80
C PHE A 175 4.11 -5.87 24.96
N GLN A 176 5.14 -6.69 24.75
CA GLN A 176 5.81 -7.44 25.84
C GLN A 176 6.33 -6.51 26.94
N VAL A 177 6.89 -5.34 26.57
CA VAL A 177 7.32 -4.32 27.54
C VAL A 177 6.14 -3.70 28.26
N ALA A 178 5.03 -3.42 27.57
CA ALA A 178 3.81 -2.91 28.18
C ALA A 178 3.24 -3.92 29.21
N ASP A 179 3.10 -5.18 28.85
CA ASP A 179 2.62 -6.26 29.73
C ASP A 179 3.51 -6.45 30.95
N PHE A 180 4.84 -6.42 30.73
CA PHE A 180 5.81 -6.49 31.80
C PHE A 180 5.64 -5.33 32.81
N LEU A 181 5.40 -4.12 32.34
CA LEU A 181 5.22 -2.94 33.20
C LEU A 181 3.86 -2.92 33.88
N LEU A 182 2.83 -3.44 33.28
CA LEU A 182 1.52 -3.65 33.92
C LEU A 182 1.66 -4.60 35.12
N ALA A 183 2.53 -5.60 35.04
CA ALA A 183 2.78 -6.56 36.12
C ALA A 183 3.77 -6.04 37.20
N HIS A 184 4.84 -5.33 36.78
CA HIS A 184 5.97 -4.99 37.65
C HIS A 184 6.07 -3.50 38.01
N ARG A 185 5.22 -2.65 37.40
CA ARG A 185 5.11 -1.21 37.63
C ARG A 185 6.30 -0.37 37.18
N ARG A 186 7.53 -0.85 37.26
CA ARG A 186 8.73 -0.07 36.91
C ARG A 186 9.85 -0.96 36.40
N PHE A 187 10.70 -0.37 35.55
CA PHE A 187 11.95 -0.98 35.11
C PHE A 187 13.06 0.09 35.08
N ARG A 188 14.23 -0.28 35.55
CA ARG A 188 15.46 0.50 35.44
C ARG A 188 16.62 -0.41 35.08
N GLY A 189 17.19 -0.22 33.91
CA GLY A 189 18.30 -1.04 33.44
C GLY A 189 18.75 -0.69 32.04
N THR A 190 19.62 -1.47 31.46
CA THR A 190 19.99 -1.37 30.05
C THR A 190 18.91 -2.00 29.17
N VAL A 191 18.89 -1.66 27.86
CA VAL A 191 17.97 -2.30 26.92
C VAL A 191 18.21 -3.81 26.83
N SER A 192 19.45 -4.29 26.98
CA SER A 192 19.73 -5.72 27.04
C SER A 192 19.10 -6.40 28.26
N GLN A 193 19.12 -5.73 29.41
CA GLN A 193 18.44 -6.22 30.62
C GLN A 193 16.93 -6.18 30.47
N LEU A 194 16.37 -5.18 29.77
CA LEU A 194 14.92 -5.13 29.48
C LEU A 194 14.52 -6.29 28.57
N LEU A 195 15.28 -6.56 27.50
CA LEU A 195 15.05 -7.70 26.63
C LEU A 195 15.04 -9.02 27.39
N ALA A 196 15.99 -9.22 28.28
CA ALA A 196 16.04 -10.39 29.14
C ALA A 196 14.83 -10.47 30.09
N ALA A 197 14.43 -9.33 30.67
CA ALA A 197 13.29 -9.26 31.59
C ALA A 197 11.94 -9.60 30.92
N VAL A 198 11.75 -9.21 29.64
CA VAL A 198 10.56 -9.56 28.85
C VAL A 198 10.68 -10.89 28.11
N GLY A 199 11.79 -11.62 28.27
CA GLY A 199 12.00 -12.93 27.64
C GLY A 199 12.29 -12.87 26.13
N ASN A 200 12.65 -11.70 25.59
CA ASN A 200 12.95 -11.53 24.17
C ASN A 200 14.45 -11.73 23.91
N THR A 201 14.81 -12.88 23.32
CA THR A 201 16.21 -13.26 23.04
C THR A 201 16.65 -12.99 21.60
N GLU A 202 15.72 -12.67 20.71
CA GLU A 202 15.96 -12.55 19.27
C GLU A 202 16.31 -11.11 18.85
N LEU A 203 15.73 -10.13 19.54
CA LEU A 203 15.84 -8.73 19.15
C LEU A 203 17.17 -8.11 19.63
N LYS A 204 17.87 -7.42 18.71
CA LYS A 204 19.10 -6.70 19.07
C LYS A 204 18.79 -5.44 19.89
N PRO A 205 19.59 -5.10 20.94
CA PRO A 205 19.33 -3.95 21.82
C PRO A 205 19.18 -2.61 21.10
N ASN A 206 19.95 -2.36 20.03
CA ASN A 206 19.86 -1.13 19.24
C ASN A 206 18.51 -1.02 18.51
N LEU A 207 17.98 -2.14 18.04
CA LEU A 207 16.69 -2.19 17.35
C LEU A 207 15.54 -2.06 18.37
N ALA A 208 15.63 -2.75 19.50
CA ALA A 208 14.68 -2.62 20.60
C ALA A 208 14.55 -1.17 21.08
N SER A 209 15.67 -0.48 21.25
CA SER A 209 15.69 0.95 21.59
C SER A 209 14.95 1.82 20.57
N LYS A 210 15.18 1.57 19.28
CA LYS A 210 14.48 2.29 18.20
C LYS A 210 12.97 2.01 18.21
N HIS A 211 12.56 0.77 18.46
CA HIS A 211 11.15 0.41 18.54
C HIS A 211 10.45 1.07 19.73
N LEU A 212 11.07 1.06 20.92
CA LEU A 212 10.52 1.75 22.10
C LEU A 212 10.33 3.24 21.83
N THR A 213 11.35 3.92 21.28
CA THR A 213 11.24 5.35 20.99
C THR A 213 10.19 5.64 19.92
N ARG A 214 10.12 4.82 18.87
CA ARG A 214 9.17 5.02 17.75
C ARG A 214 7.72 4.82 18.16
N HIS A 215 7.44 3.81 18.97
CA HIS A 215 6.08 3.39 19.31
C HIS A 215 5.68 3.75 20.75
N TYR A 216 6.46 4.61 21.40
CA TYR A 216 6.15 5.10 22.75
C TYR A 216 4.79 5.76 22.84
N SER A 217 4.54 6.72 21.94
CA SER A 217 3.27 7.46 21.87
C SER A 217 2.07 6.60 21.51
N ASP A 218 2.30 5.50 20.79
CA ASP A 218 1.23 4.66 20.27
C ASP A 218 0.79 3.59 21.29
N VAL A 219 1.72 3.11 22.13
CA VAL A 219 1.46 1.97 23.04
C VAL A 219 1.69 2.31 24.50
N LEU A 220 2.86 2.85 24.85
CA LEU A 220 3.25 3.00 26.26
C LEU A 220 2.62 4.23 26.91
N LEU A 221 2.60 5.37 26.23
CA LEU A 221 2.05 6.61 26.74
C LEU A 221 0.54 6.51 27.06
N PRO A 222 -0.32 5.91 26.21
CA PRO A 222 -1.75 5.74 26.51
C PRO A 222 -2.03 4.87 27.73
N LEU A 223 -1.07 3.99 28.09
CA LEU A 223 -1.15 3.15 29.29
C LEU A 223 -0.64 3.86 30.56
N GLY A 224 -0.24 5.12 30.46
CA GLY A 224 0.33 5.87 31.58
C GLY A 224 1.79 5.51 31.90
N ILE A 225 2.51 4.89 30.96
CA ILE A 225 3.90 4.49 31.13
C ILE A 225 4.81 5.64 30.67
N THR A 226 5.67 6.13 31.57
CA THR A 226 6.73 7.08 31.24
C THR A 226 7.97 6.34 30.75
N TYR A 227 8.69 6.96 29.81
CA TYR A 227 9.91 6.42 29.21
C TYR A 227 11.01 7.48 29.16
N GLU A 228 12.08 7.23 29.88
CA GLU A 228 13.23 8.13 29.92
C GLU A 228 14.52 7.38 29.55
N TYR A 229 15.41 8.10 28.88
CA TYR A 229 16.78 7.68 28.60
C TYR A 229 17.77 8.45 29.47
N ARG A 230 18.60 7.74 30.22
CA ARG A 230 19.71 8.36 30.97
C ARG A 230 21.05 7.78 30.52
N LYS A 231 21.95 8.65 30.08
CA LYS A 231 23.33 8.27 29.78
C LYS A 231 24.16 8.46 31.05
N THR A 232 24.78 7.39 31.53
CA THR A 232 25.75 7.41 32.62
C THR A 232 27.18 7.18 32.06
N ALA A 233 28.20 7.36 32.86
CA ALA A 233 29.59 7.07 32.45
C ALA A 233 29.80 5.59 32.04
N ALA A 234 29.01 4.68 32.63
CA ALA A 234 29.15 3.22 32.42
C ALA A 234 28.17 2.64 31.39
N ALA A 235 26.96 3.22 31.22
CA ALA A 235 25.95 2.64 30.38
C ALA A 235 24.85 3.64 29.99
N ARG A 236 24.05 3.27 28.96
CA ARG A 236 22.77 3.90 28.64
C ARG A 236 21.65 3.15 29.36
N LEU A 237 20.98 3.82 30.29
CA LEU A 237 19.88 3.26 31.06
C LEU A 237 18.54 3.69 30.49
N VAL A 238 17.60 2.78 30.52
CA VAL A 238 16.17 2.98 30.25
C VAL A 238 15.45 2.97 31.58
N LEU A 239 14.63 3.98 31.81
CA LEU A 239 13.71 4.07 32.94
C LEU A 239 12.30 4.05 32.36
N LEU A 240 11.51 3.10 32.84
CA LEU A 240 10.10 2.93 32.48
C LEU A 240 9.31 2.84 33.78
N GLU A 241 8.24 3.60 33.88
CA GLU A 241 7.41 3.62 35.09
C GLU A 241 5.93 3.80 34.71
N LEU A 242 5.08 2.94 35.30
CA LEU A 242 3.63 2.99 35.16
C LEU A 242 3.06 3.83 36.33
N HIS A 243 2.35 4.89 35.99
CA HIS A 243 1.68 5.80 36.92
C HIS A 243 0.23 5.45 37.19
#